data_ad1526a81ca418e1a93bfcf05c218cb0
#
_entry.id   ad1526a81ca418e1a93bfcf05c218cb0
#
_cell.length_a   1.000
_cell.length_b   1.000
_cell.length_c   1.000
_cell.angle_alpha   90.00
_cell.angle_beta   90.00
_cell.angle_gamma   90.00
#
_symmetry.space_group_name_H-M   'P 1'
#
loop_
_entity.id
_entity.type
_entity.pdbx_description
1 polymer ?
#
loop_
_entity_poly.entity_id
_entity_poly.type
_entity_poly.pdbx_seq_one_letter_code
_entity_poly.pdbx_strand_id
1 'polypeptide(L)'
;MDNTQTNHLKAYGIAYWIIEQGVEVDWLLNYKGGSFMMDYYQKIENELVIRGVSYTIISEGEHNRILAEIANPASNTDVMKLEKAPKVAVYSPKSALPWDDAVTLVLTYAEIPYDVIFDDEVMYDELPKYDWLHLHHEDFTGQFGKFENSYANFPWYRQQKMEFKASATKHGFSKVSDLKLAVVKKIQTYVGGGGFLFAMCSATDTYDIALAADGVDIVGTVYDGDPPDPDAQQKLDYSRTFAFKDFKLRMNPYEYEYSDIDNQPGARGLSQNNDYFTLFEFSAKWDPIPTMLTQNHDRIIKGFMGQTTAYKKKLVKSDVVVMGETNGLDEVKYLHGIFGKGFWTFYGGHDPEDYQHRVGEDPTDLNLHPNSAGYRLILNNILFPAAKKKKQKT
;
A
#
# COMPACT_ATOMS: atom_id res chain seq x y z
N MET A 1 -1.20 2.00 22.04
CA MET A 1 -0.92 0.95 21.04
C MET A 1 0.42 0.24 21.34
N ASP A 2 0.74 0.21 22.62
CA ASP A 2 1.85 -0.60 23.15
C ASP A 2 1.38 -2.04 23.47
N ASN A 3 2.22 -2.81 24.17
CA ASN A 3 1.91 -4.21 24.53
C ASN A 3 0.73 -4.41 25.49
N THR A 4 0.13 -3.34 26.00
CA THR A 4 -1.09 -3.42 26.83
C THR A 4 -2.36 -3.48 25.98
N GLN A 5 -2.28 -3.11 24.69
CA GLN A 5 -3.39 -3.28 23.75
C GLN A 5 -3.48 -4.70 23.24
N THR A 6 -4.64 -5.33 23.41
CA THR A 6 -4.87 -6.72 23.01
C THR A 6 -5.08 -6.90 21.53
N ASN A 7 -5.55 -5.87 20.82
CA ASN A 7 -5.80 -5.92 19.39
C ASN A 7 -5.54 -4.57 18.71
N HIS A 8 -4.33 -4.41 18.18
CA HIS A 8 -3.92 -3.19 17.50
C HIS A 8 -4.76 -2.95 16.22
N LEU A 9 -4.98 -3.98 15.40
CA LEU A 9 -5.65 -3.84 14.13
C LEU A 9 -7.10 -3.37 14.29
N LYS A 10 -7.85 -3.96 15.24
CA LYS A 10 -9.22 -3.52 15.54
C LYS A 10 -9.28 -2.14 16.19
N ALA A 11 -8.23 -1.71 16.89
CA ALA A 11 -8.19 -0.35 17.44
C ALA A 11 -8.16 0.73 16.32
N TYR A 12 -7.49 0.46 15.18
CA TYR A 12 -7.58 1.31 14.00
C TYR A 12 -8.99 1.32 13.39
N GLY A 13 -9.64 0.15 13.33
CA GLY A 13 -11.01 0.04 12.87
C GLY A 13 -12.01 0.82 13.74
N ILE A 14 -11.82 0.81 15.06
CA ILE A 14 -12.61 1.65 15.99
C ILE A 14 -12.35 3.14 15.72
N ALA A 15 -11.10 3.56 15.57
CA ALA A 15 -10.79 4.96 15.25
C ALA A 15 -11.47 5.38 13.93
N TYR A 16 -11.39 4.55 12.90
CA TYR A 16 -12.08 4.79 11.63
C TYR A 16 -13.61 4.91 11.82
N TRP A 17 -14.21 3.95 12.52
CA TRP A 17 -15.65 3.93 12.76
C TRP A 17 -16.12 5.16 13.54
N ILE A 18 -15.33 5.65 14.52
CA ILE A 18 -15.67 6.84 15.31
C ILE A 18 -15.70 8.09 14.42
N ILE A 19 -14.69 8.28 13.56
CA ILE A 19 -14.68 9.42 12.63
C ILE A 19 -15.77 9.31 11.56
N GLU A 20 -16.17 8.10 11.17
CA GLU A 20 -17.33 7.88 10.29
C GLU A 20 -18.66 8.31 10.95
N GLN A 21 -18.77 8.20 12.30
CA GLN A 21 -19.91 8.73 13.05
C GLN A 21 -19.88 10.27 13.24
N GLY A 22 -18.85 10.93 12.68
CA GLY A 22 -18.66 12.39 12.80
C GLY A 22 -18.08 12.85 14.13
N VAL A 23 -17.47 11.95 14.91
CA VAL A 23 -16.72 12.26 16.13
C VAL A 23 -15.23 12.33 15.81
N GLU A 24 -14.59 13.43 16.20
CA GLU A 24 -13.14 13.61 16.01
C GLU A 24 -12.34 12.67 16.91
N VAL A 25 -11.21 12.19 16.40
CA VAL A 25 -10.26 11.35 17.13
C VAL A 25 -8.89 12.01 17.12
N ASP A 26 -8.26 12.13 18.27
CA ASP A 26 -6.87 12.54 18.38
C ASP A 26 -5.96 11.32 18.26
N TRP A 27 -5.16 11.28 17.19
CA TRP A 27 -4.09 10.30 17.02
C TRP A 27 -2.82 10.81 17.71
N LEU A 28 -2.45 10.17 18.82
CA LEU A 28 -1.31 10.54 19.64
C LEU A 28 -0.04 9.91 19.05
N LEU A 29 0.62 10.63 18.15
CA LEU A 29 1.79 10.12 17.41
C LEU A 29 2.93 9.78 18.36
N ASN A 30 3.47 8.57 18.23
CA ASN A 30 4.52 7.98 19.07
C ASN A 30 4.20 7.86 20.58
N TYR A 31 3.07 8.37 21.06
CA TYR A 31 2.65 8.19 22.44
C TYR A 31 2.07 6.79 22.63
N LYS A 32 2.68 6.01 23.52
CA LYS A 32 2.33 4.58 23.75
C LYS A 32 2.12 3.81 22.42
N GLY A 33 3.07 3.93 21.49
CA GLY A 33 3.02 3.27 20.20
C GLY A 33 1.97 3.82 19.22
N GLY A 34 1.56 5.09 19.36
CA GLY A 34 0.60 5.74 18.46
C GLY A 34 -0.86 5.51 18.84
N SER A 35 -1.21 5.85 20.08
CA SER A 35 -2.56 5.63 20.64
C SER A 35 -3.60 6.59 20.08
N PHE A 36 -4.88 6.25 20.28
CA PHE A 36 -6.03 7.08 19.95
C PHE A 36 -6.70 7.61 21.21
N MET A 37 -7.18 8.85 21.17
CA MET A 37 -7.93 9.49 22.25
C MET A 37 -9.15 10.20 21.65
N MET A 38 -10.29 10.11 22.30
CA MET A 38 -11.56 10.67 21.84
C MET A 38 -12.47 11.00 23.03
N ASP A 39 -13.51 11.76 22.77
CA ASP A 39 -14.55 12.02 23.75
C ASP A 39 -15.27 10.71 24.13
N TYR A 40 -15.65 10.63 25.42
CA TYR A 40 -16.39 9.49 25.94
C TYR A 40 -17.85 9.50 25.50
N TYR A 41 -18.28 8.42 24.89
CA TYR A 41 -19.67 8.10 24.63
C TYR A 41 -19.93 6.62 24.97
N GLN A 42 -21.05 6.32 25.62
CA GLN A 42 -21.41 4.94 25.97
C GLN A 42 -21.44 4.00 24.74
N LYS A 43 -21.84 4.53 23.57
CA LYS A 43 -21.86 3.78 22.32
C LYS A 43 -20.44 3.36 21.90
N ILE A 44 -19.45 4.25 22.07
CA ILE A 44 -18.04 3.95 21.77
C ILE A 44 -17.50 2.88 22.74
N GLU A 45 -17.78 3.01 24.02
CA GLU A 45 -17.38 2.02 25.02
C GLU A 45 -17.94 0.63 24.71
N ASN A 46 -19.22 0.57 24.31
CA ASN A 46 -19.84 -0.69 23.91
C ASN A 46 -19.14 -1.32 22.70
N GLU A 47 -18.79 -0.54 21.68
CA GLU A 47 -18.06 -1.04 20.51
C GLU A 47 -16.63 -1.50 20.85
N LEU A 48 -15.93 -0.80 21.73
CA LEU A 48 -14.61 -1.24 22.22
C LEU A 48 -14.69 -2.61 22.88
N VAL A 49 -15.71 -2.83 23.72
CA VAL A 49 -15.96 -4.13 24.38
C VAL A 49 -16.30 -5.20 23.34
N ILE A 50 -17.23 -4.92 22.41
CA ILE A 50 -17.68 -5.88 21.38
C ILE A 50 -16.51 -6.34 20.52
N ARG A 51 -15.62 -5.40 20.11
CA ARG A 51 -14.47 -5.70 19.24
C ARG A 51 -13.23 -6.16 20.00
N GLY A 52 -13.29 -6.24 21.35
CA GLY A 52 -12.18 -6.71 22.18
C GLY A 52 -10.98 -5.77 22.21
N VAL A 53 -11.21 -4.47 22.07
CA VAL A 53 -10.16 -3.44 22.10
C VAL A 53 -9.98 -2.91 23.50
N SER A 54 -8.75 -2.96 24.03
CA SER A 54 -8.42 -2.43 25.36
C SER A 54 -8.51 -0.91 25.38
N TYR A 55 -9.12 -0.36 26.42
CA TYR A 55 -9.28 1.09 26.57
C TYR A 55 -9.19 1.52 28.05
N THR A 56 -9.06 2.81 28.28
CA THR A 56 -9.06 3.43 29.61
C THR A 56 -9.90 4.70 29.57
N ILE A 57 -10.89 4.80 30.45
CA ILE A 57 -11.61 6.05 30.67
C ILE A 57 -10.74 6.92 31.55
N ILE A 58 -10.44 8.13 31.12
CA ILE A 58 -9.58 9.08 31.79
C ILE A 58 -10.37 10.32 32.22
N SER A 59 -9.93 10.97 33.30
CA SER A 59 -10.49 12.26 33.75
C SER A 59 -9.95 13.41 32.87
N GLU A 60 -10.60 14.58 32.93
CA GLU A 60 -10.12 15.80 32.28
C GLU A 60 -8.71 16.18 32.76
N GLY A 61 -8.40 15.99 34.04
CA GLY A 61 -7.05 16.25 34.58
C GLY A 61 -5.99 15.34 33.98
N GLU A 62 -6.31 14.06 33.76
CA GLU A 62 -5.42 13.09 33.11
C GLU A 62 -5.27 13.40 31.62
N HIS A 63 -6.36 13.75 30.92
CA HIS A 63 -6.33 14.24 29.55
C HIS A 63 -5.36 15.39 29.38
N ASN A 64 -5.49 16.45 30.19
CA ASN A 64 -4.61 17.61 30.15
C ASN A 64 -3.15 17.26 30.46
N ARG A 65 -2.92 16.32 31.38
CA ARG A 65 -1.57 15.80 31.69
C ARG A 65 -0.93 15.11 30.48
N ILE A 66 -1.69 14.26 29.78
CA ILE A 66 -1.23 13.55 28.59
C ILE A 66 -0.87 14.55 27.48
N LEU A 67 -1.72 15.53 27.21
CA LEU A 67 -1.45 16.56 26.19
C LEU A 67 -0.23 17.41 26.56
N ALA A 68 -0.04 17.75 27.84
CA ALA A 68 1.15 18.48 28.31
C ALA A 68 2.44 17.65 28.12
N GLU A 69 2.39 16.34 28.39
CA GLU A 69 3.49 15.40 28.16
C GLU A 69 3.86 15.34 26.67
N ILE A 70 2.85 15.19 25.79
CA ILE A 70 3.04 15.16 24.35
C ILE A 70 3.58 16.48 23.81
N ALA A 71 3.12 17.60 24.36
CA ALA A 71 3.57 18.94 23.97
C ALA A 71 5.02 19.25 24.35
N ASN A 72 5.67 18.45 25.21
CA ASN A 72 7.06 18.64 25.62
C ASN A 72 7.99 18.69 24.39
N PRO A 73 8.76 19.76 24.18
CA PRO A 73 9.66 19.89 23.03
C PRO A 73 10.73 18.79 22.93
N ALA A 74 11.10 18.18 24.07
CA ALA A 74 12.10 17.11 24.12
C ALA A 74 11.55 15.73 23.73
N SER A 75 10.21 15.55 23.64
CA SER A 75 9.59 14.31 23.22
C SER A 75 9.38 14.26 21.70
N ASN A 76 9.59 13.11 21.09
CA ASN A 76 9.24 12.86 19.70
C ASN A 76 7.78 12.37 19.59
N THR A 77 6.85 13.15 20.17
CA THR A 77 5.41 12.87 20.18
C THR A 77 4.63 14.09 19.70
N ASP A 78 3.48 13.90 19.10
CA ASP A 78 2.57 15.00 18.72
C ASP A 78 1.11 14.48 18.67
N VAL A 79 0.16 15.40 18.50
CA VAL A 79 -1.26 15.07 18.31
C VAL A 79 -1.65 15.39 16.87
N MET A 80 -2.26 14.40 16.20
CA MET A 80 -2.86 14.59 14.89
C MET A 80 -4.36 14.34 14.99
N LYS A 81 -5.15 15.36 14.66
CA LYS A 81 -6.60 15.26 14.65
C LYS A 81 -7.08 14.54 13.39
N LEU A 82 -7.91 13.52 13.57
CA LEU A 82 -8.61 12.83 12.49
C LEU A 82 -10.04 13.37 12.43
N GLU A 83 -10.45 13.94 11.27
CA GLU A 83 -11.71 14.69 11.17
C GLU A 83 -12.76 14.01 10.27
N LYS A 84 -12.33 13.26 9.25
CA LYS A 84 -13.23 12.65 8.27
C LYS A 84 -12.75 11.25 7.88
N ALA A 85 -13.60 10.26 7.94
CA ALA A 85 -13.29 8.92 7.47
C ALA A 85 -13.01 8.94 5.95
N PRO A 86 -11.85 8.41 5.51
CA PRO A 86 -11.57 8.35 4.08
C PRO A 86 -12.46 7.34 3.38
N LYS A 87 -12.91 7.67 2.18
CA LYS A 87 -13.59 6.71 1.32
C LYS A 87 -12.55 5.85 0.60
N VAL A 88 -12.59 4.53 0.84
CA VAL A 88 -11.58 3.57 0.40
C VAL A 88 -12.04 2.83 -0.84
N ALA A 89 -11.18 2.71 -1.85
CA ALA A 89 -11.35 1.83 -3.00
C ALA A 89 -10.20 0.83 -3.10
N VAL A 90 -10.52 -0.39 -3.52
CA VAL A 90 -9.56 -1.45 -3.86
C VAL A 90 -9.72 -1.77 -5.34
N TYR A 91 -8.66 -1.59 -6.11
CA TYR A 91 -8.65 -1.94 -7.52
C TYR A 91 -8.32 -3.43 -7.66
N SER A 92 -9.30 -4.21 -8.06
CA SER A 92 -9.19 -5.66 -8.23
C SER A 92 -10.20 -6.16 -9.27
N PRO A 93 -9.87 -7.20 -10.07
CA PRO A 93 -10.85 -7.81 -10.97
C PRO A 93 -12.02 -8.38 -10.17
N LYS A 94 -13.20 -8.41 -10.81
CA LYS A 94 -14.45 -8.89 -10.16
C LYS A 94 -14.51 -10.43 -10.07
N SER A 95 -13.67 -11.13 -10.80
CA SER A 95 -13.50 -12.59 -10.69
C SER A 95 -12.65 -12.97 -9.49
N ALA A 96 -12.96 -14.11 -8.89
CA ALA A 96 -12.15 -14.65 -7.79
C ALA A 96 -10.71 -14.92 -8.26
N LEU A 97 -9.75 -14.37 -7.56
CA LEU A 97 -8.34 -14.64 -7.75
C LEU A 97 -7.93 -15.90 -6.96
N PRO A 98 -6.91 -16.63 -7.40
CA PRO A 98 -6.41 -17.81 -6.69
C PRO A 98 -5.50 -17.46 -5.50
N TRP A 99 -5.45 -16.20 -5.10
CA TRP A 99 -4.72 -15.64 -3.95
C TRP A 99 -5.56 -14.56 -3.28
N ASP A 100 -5.25 -14.28 -2.04
CA ASP A 100 -5.86 -13.22 -1.25
C ASP A 100 -5.13 -11.88 -1.43
N ASP A 101 -5.67 -10.85 -0.82
CA ASP A 101 -5.12 -9.49 -0.77
C ASP A 101 -4.99 -9.06 0.69
N ALA A 102 -3.76 -8.84 1.14
CA ALA A 102 -3.46 -8.46 2.52
C ALA A 102 -4.21 -7.19 2.98
N VAL A 103 -4.44 -6.24 2.07
CA VAL A 103 -5.18 -5.00 2.41
C VAL A 103 -6.65 -5.30 2.62
N THR A 104 -7.29 -6.08 1.74
CA THR A 104 -8.70 -6.48 1.93
C THR A 104 -8.90 -7.34 3.17
N LEU A 105 -7.93 -8.20 3.50
CA LEU A 105 -7.94 -8.98 4.75
C LEU A 105 -7.96 -8.06 5.97
N VAL A 106 -7.05 -7.08 6.04
CA VAL A 106 -6.99 -6.19 7.20
C VAL A 106 -8.15 -5.20 7.26
N LEU A 107 -8.64 -4.72 6.12
CA LEU A 107 -9.85 -3.87 6.08
C LEU A 107 -11.06 -4.63 6.62
N THR A 108 -11.25 -5.87 6.17
CA THR A 108 -12.32 -6.75 6.65
C THR A 108 -12.17 -7.07 8.14
N TYR A 109 -10.97 -7.43 8.60
CA TYR A 109 -10.71 -7.72 10.01
C TYR A 109 -10.93 -6.51 10.93
N ALA A 110 -10.48 -5.33 10.50
CA ALA A 110 -10.65 -4.07 11.21
C ALA A 110 -12.07 -3.47 11.05
N GLU A 111 -12.92 -4.08 10.22
CA GLU A 111 -14.27 -3.62 9.91
C GLU A 111 -14.30 -2.21 9.29
N ILE A 112 -13.34 -1.92 8.40
CA ILE A 112 -13.27 -0.69 7.62
C ILE A 112 -13.91 -0.93 6.25
N PRO A 113 -14.97 -0.19 5.87
CA PRO A 113 -15.65 -0.39 4.60
C PRO A 113 -14.80 0.04 3.40
N TYR A 114 -14.92 -0.68 2.29
CA TYR A 114 -14.27 -0.36 1.03
C TYR A 114 -15.13 -0.78 -0.16
N ASP A 115 -14.94 -0.11 -1.28
CA ASP A 115 -15.55 -0.46 -2.57
C ASP A 115 -14.51 -1.17 -3.45
N VAL A 116 -14.90 -2.27 -4.11
CA VAL A 116 -14.07 -2.92 -5.14
C VAL A 116 -14.37 -2.27 -6.48
N ILE A 117 -13.34 -1.74 -7.11
CA ILE A 117 -13.41 -1.12 -8.43
C ILE A 117 -12.41 -1.80 -9.38
N PHE A 118 -12.60 -1.66 -10.68
CA PHE A 118 -11.68 -2.18 -11.67
C PHE A 118 -11.59 -1.24 -12.90
N ASP A 119 -11.17 -1.76 -14.05
CA ASP A 119 -10.96 -0.99 -15.29
C ASP A 119 -12.15 -0.08 -15.61
N ASP A 120 -13.38 -0.58 -15.48
CA ASP A 120 -14.59 0.16 -15.83
C ASP A 120 -14.73 1.45 -15.01
N GLU A 121 -14.69 1.34 -13.70
CA GLU A 121 -14.89 2.46 -12.79
C GLU A 121 -13.76 3.50 -12.97
N VAL A 122 -12.52 3.04 -13.21
CA VAL A 122 -11.40 3.94 -13.50
C VAL A 122 -11.57 4.65 -14.84
N MET A 123 -11.94 3.90 -15.89
CA MET A 123 -12.12 4.45 -17.24
C MET A 123 -13.32 5.41 -17.32
N TYR A 124 -14.34 5.23 -16.49
CA TYR A 124 -15.50 6.11 -16.37
C TYR A 124 -15.30 7.28 -15.40
N ASP A 125 -14.06 7.57 -14.99
CA ASP A 125 -13.68 8.70 -14.13
C ASP A 125 -14.32 8.68 -12.73
N GLU A 126 -14.49 7.48 -12.13
CA GLU A 126 -15.10 7.33 -10.81
C GLU A 126 -14.11 7.53 -9.65
N LEU A 127 -12.79 7.53 -9.90
CA LEU A 127 -11.75 7.68 -8.89
C LEU A 127 -11.93 8.90 -7.96
N PRO A 128 -12.39 10.09 -8.44
CA PRO A 128 -12.59 11.24 -7.57
C PRO A 128 -13.65 11.07 -6.46
N LYS A 129 -14.41 9.96 -6.48
CA LYS A 129 -15.34 9.60 -5.39
C LYS A 129 -14.61 9.08 -4.14
N TYR A 130 -13.33 8.71 -4.25
CA TYR A 130 -12.53 8.07 -3.23
C TYR A 130 -11.40 8.97 -2.76
N ASP A 131 -11.06 8.85 -1.47
CA ASP A 131 -9.94 9.55 -0.86
C ASP A 131 -8.66 8.69 -0.91
N TRP A 132 -8.80 7.35 -0.97
CA TRP A 132 -7.72 6.39 -0.93
C TRP A 132 -7.97 5.23 -1.90
N LEU A 133 -6.92 4.84 -2.65
CA LEU A 133 -6.94 3.77 -3.64
C LEU A 133 -5.85 2.76 -3.36
N HIS A 134 -6.19 1.47 -3.35
CA HIS A 134 -5.25 0.36 -3.24
C HIS A 134 -5.05 -0.37 -4.56
N LEU A 135 -3.80 -0.74 -4.83
CA LEU A 135 -3.37 -1.64 -5.90
C LEU A 135 -2.48 -2.72 -5.29
N HIS A 136 -2.67 -4.01 -5.64
CA HIS A 136 -1.87 -5.09 -5.05
C HIS A 136 -1.12 -5.94 -6.10
N HIS A 137 -1.79 -6.88 -6.74
CA HIS A 137 -1.15 -7.83 -7.65
C HIS A 137 -1.32 -7.48 -9.11
N GLU A 138 -1.81 -6.32 -9.42
CA GLU A 138 -2.08 -5.94 -10.80
C GLU A 138 -0.78 -5.79 -11.58
N ASP A 139 -0.83 -6.35 -12.78
CA ASP A 139 0.16 -6.14 -13.82
C ASP A 139 -0.33 -5.03 -14.76
N PHE A 140 0.23 -3.86 -14.60
CA PHE A 140 -0.06 -2.73 -15.48
C PHE A 140 0.74 -2.73 -16.78
N THR A 141 1.60 -3.72 -16.99
CA THR A 141 2.37 -3.85 -18.24
C THR A 141 1.63 -4.62 -19.33
N GLY A 142 0.56 -5.37 -18.97
CA GLY A 142 -0.19 -6.21 -19.89
C GLY A 142 0.43 -7.58 -20.14
N GLN A 143 1.38 -8.03 -19.32
CA GLN A 143 2.03 -9.33 -19.41
C GLN A 143 1.36 -10.41 -18.54
N PHE A 144 0.14 -10.15 -18.06
CA PHE A 144 -0.72 -11.07 -17.29
C PHE A 144 0.00 -11.69 -16.09
N GLY A 145 0.70 -10.89 -15.30
CA GLY A 145 1.41 -11.32 -14.11
C GLY A 145 2.69 -12.12 -14.38
N LYS A 146 3.09 -12.25 -15.67
CA LYS A 146 4.18 -13.13 -16.10
C LYS A 146 3.99 -14.60 -15.70
N PHE A 147 2.74 -15.01 -15.62
CA PHE A 147 2.35 -16.36 -15.19
C PHE A 147 2.28 -17.40 -16.32
N GLU A 148 2.57 -17.00 -17.58
CA GLU A 148 2.45 -17.89 -18.73
C GLU A 148 3.25 -19.19 -18.57
N ASN A 149 4.48 -19.09 -18.08
CA ASN A 149 5.36 -20.27 -17.91
C ASN A 149 4.80 -21.31 -16.92
N SER A 150 4.20 -20.86 -15.82
CA SER A 150 3.77 -21.73 -14.73
C SER A 150 2.29 -22.08 -14.77
N TYR A 151 1.44 -21.20 -15.34
CA TYR A 151 -0.01 -21.28 -15.19
C TYR A 151 -0.79 -21.23 -16.52
N ALA A 152 -0.15 -21.28 -17.72
CA ALA A 152 -0.82 -21.21 -19.02
C ALA A 152 -2.00 -22.20 -19.18
N ASN A 153 -1.92 -23.35 -18.53
CA ASN A 153 -2.94 -24.41 -18.59
C ASN A 153 -4.00 -24.34 -17.48
N PHE A 154 -3.85 -23.46 -16.50
CA PHE A 154 -4.79 -23.34 -15.39
C PHE A 154 -6.06 -22.59 -15.81
N PRO A 155 -7.25 -23.07 -15.41
CA PRO A 155 -8.52 -22.44 -15.80
C PRO A 155 -8.61 -20.96 -15.37
N TRP A 156 -8.18 -20.62 -14.15
CA TRP A 156 -8.22 -19.25 -13.63
C TRP A 156 -7.38 -18.28 -14.47
N TYR A 157 -6.18 -18.70 -14.92
CA TYR A 157 -5.30 -17.85 -15.72
C TYR A 157 -5.88 -17.60 -17.12
N ARG A 158 -6.45 -18.63 -17.74
CA ARG A 158 -7.14 -18.50 -19.03
C ARG A 158 -8.36 -17.59 -18.92
N GLN A 159 -9.12 -17.71 -17.84
CA GLN A 159 -10.27 -16.85 -17.57
C GLN A 159 -9.83 -15.39 -17.40
N GLN A 160 -8.81 -15.13 -16.59
CA GLN A 160 -8.24 -13.79 -16.39
C GLN A 160 -7.78 -13.15 -17.73
N LYS A 161 -7.05 -13.91 -18.57
CA LYS A 161 -6.63 -13.42 -19.90
C LYS A 161 -7.84 -13.07 -20.79
N MET A 162 -8.91 -13.87 -20.77
CA MET A 162 -10.13 -13.58 -21.53
C MET A 162 -10.83 -12.31 -21.01
N GLU A 163 -10.96 -12.15 -19.70
CA GLU A 163 -11.60 -11.00 -19.08
C GLU A 163 -10.84 -9.71 -19.36
N PHE A 164 -9.51 -9.71 -19.24
CA PHE A 164 -8.69 -8.54 -19.53
C PHE A 164 -8.73 -8.14 -21.01
N LYS A 165 -8.72 -9.10 -21.93
CA LYS A 165 -8.91 -8.85 -23.37
C LYS A 165 -10.31 -8.30 -23.68
N ALA A 166 -11.34 -8.82 -23.02
CA ALA A 166 -12.70 -8.34 -23.16
C ALA A 166 -12.83 -6.89 -22.61
N SER A 167 -12.20 -6.60 -21.47
CA SER A 167 -12.13 -5.25 -20.91
C SER A 167 -11.43 -4.28 -21.87
N ALA A 168 -10.27 -4.65 -22.43
CA ALA A 168 -9.58 -3.83 -23.41
C ALA A 168 -10.48 -3.50 -24.61
N THR A 169 -11.09 -4.53 -25.20
CA THR A 169 -12.00 -4.36 -26.35
C THR A 169 -13.19 -3.45 -26.00
N LYS A 170 -13.80 -3.62 -24.82
CA LYS A 170 -14.91 -2.81 -24.34
C LYS A 170 -14.57 -1.33 -24.29
N HIS A 171 -13.34 -0.99 -23.90
CA HIS A 171 -12.86 0.38 -23.81
C HIS A 171 -12.17 0.89 -25.09
N GLY A 172 -12.27 0.12 -26.20
CA GLY A 172 -11.76 0.52 -27.52
C GLY A 172 -10.27 0.31 -27.74
N PHE A 173 -9.61 -0.50 -26.90
CA PHE A 173 -8.20 -0.84 -27.04
C PHE A 173 -8.03 -2.21 -27.72
N SER A 174 -7.02 -2.33 -28.58
CA SER A 174 -6.64 -3.60 -29.23
C SER A 174 -5.78 -4.48 -28.33
N LYS A 175 -5.02 -3.88 -27.41
CA LYS A 175 -4.11 -4.56 -26.48
C LYS A 175 -4.49 -4.29 -25.04
N VAL A 176 -4.21 -5.27 -24.17
CA VAL A 176 -4.39 -5.12 -22.71
C VAL A 176 -3.41 -4.11 -22.16
N SER A 177 -2.18 -4.07 -22.65
CA SER A 177 -1.16 -3.07 -22.26
C SER A 177 -1.62 -1.63 -22.49
N ASP A 178 -2.31 -1.34 -23.61
CA ASP A 178 -2.83 -0.01 -23.90
C ASP A 178 -3.93 0.42 -22.92
N LEU A 179 -4.86 -0.52 -22.59
CA LEU A 179 -5.87 -0.28 -21.56
C LEU A 179 -5.21 -0.03 -20.20
N LYS A 180 -4.25 -0.88 -19.81
CA LYS A 180 -3.59 -0.75 -18.49
C LYS A 180 -2.80 0.55 -18.39
N LEU A 181 -2.14 0.99 -19.46
CA LEU A 181 -1.51 2.31 -19.52
C LEU A 181 -2.55 3.44 -19.36
N ALA A 182 -3.70 3.34 -20.00
CA ALA A 182 -4.77 4.34 -19.84
C ALA A 182 -5.30 4.38 -18.41
N VAL A 183 -5.47 3.23 -17.76
CA VAL A 183 -5.83 3.10 -16.34
C VAL A 183 -4.78 3.78 -15.45
N VAL A 184 -3.50 3.46 -15.63
CA VAL A 184 -2.40 4.06 -14.86
C VAL A 184 -2.36 5.58 -15.00
N LYS A 185 -2.58 6.12 -16.21
CA LYS A 185 -2.65 7.58 -16.44
C LYS A 185 -3.83 8.24 -15.71
N LYS A 186 -4.98 7.56 -15.63
CA LYS A 186 -6.13 8.05 -14.86
C LYS A 186 -5.84 8.02 -13.36
N ILE A 187 -5.19 6.96 -12.86
CA ILE A 187 -4.72 6.87 -11.46
C ILE A 187 -3.70 7.98 -11.19
N GLN A 188 -2.74 8.22 -12.08
CA GLN A 188 -1.78 9.32 -11.95
C GLN A 188 -2.50 10.69 -11.86
N THR A 189 -3.54 10.90 -12.68
CA THR A 189 -4.36 12.12 -12.65
C THR A 189 -5.11 12.25 -11.32
N TYR A 190 -5.69 11.16 -10.81
CA TYR A 190 -6.35 11.10 -9.51
C TYR A 190 -5.39 11.50 -8.38
N VAL A 191 -4.18 10.91 -8.33
CA VAL A 191 -3.16 11.29 -7.34
C VAL A 191 -2.78 12.76 -7.50
N GLY A 192 -2.52 13.22 -8.73
CA GLY A 192 -2.19 14.61 -9.01
C GLY A 192 -3.28 15.61 -8.56
N GLY A 193 -4.53 15.18 -8.55
CA GLY A 193 -5.70 15.92 -8.07
C GLY A 193 -5.84 16.00 -6.55
N GLY A 194 -5.15 15.14 -5.79
CA GLY A 194 -5.19 15.09 -4.34
C GLY A 194 -5.58 13.73 -3.75
N GLY A 195 -5.75 12.70 -4.57
CA GLY A 195 -6.00 11.34 -4.13
C GLY A 195 -4.76 10.70 -3.48
N PHE A 196 -5.00 9.67 -2.67
CA PHE A 196 -3.93 8.89 -2.04
C PHE A 196 -3.87 7.50 -2.68
N LEU A 197 -2.67 7.11 -3.18
CA LEU A 197 -2.39 5.80 -3.75
C LEU A 197 -1.56 4.97 -2.77
N PHE A 198 -1.99 3.75 -2.50
CA PHE A 198 -1.23 2.74 -1.78
C PHE A 198 -1.08 1.49 -2.64
N ALA A 199 0.15 1.10 -2.96
CA ALA A 199 0.41 -0.08 -3.77
C ALA A 199 1.32 -1.07 -3.05
N MET A 200 1.06 -2.36 -3.28
CA MET A 200 1.86 -3.48 -2.78
C MET A 200 2.22 -4.44 -3.93
N CYS A 201 3.15 -5.34 -3.65
CA CYS A 201 3.55 -6.43 -4.55
C CYS A 201 3.88 -5.92 -5.96
N SER A 202 3.48 -6.66 -7.00
CA SER A 202 3.75 -6.32 -8.41
C SER A 202 3.08 -5.04 -8.90
N ALA A 203 2.06 -4.53 -8.22
CA ALA A 203 1.47 -3.26 -8.61
C ALA A 203 2.42 -2.07 -8.41
N THR A 204 3.46 -2.19 -7.59
CA THR A 204 4.40 -1.10 -7.32
C THR A 204 5.33 -0.80 -8.49
N ASP A 205 6.03 -1.80 -8.98
CA ASP A 205 6.97 -1.64 -10.10
C ASP A 205 6.27 -1.65 -11.46
N THR A 206 5.24 -2.47 -11.66
CA THR A 206 4.50 -2.50 -12.93
C THR A 206 3.78 -1.19 -13.24
N TYR A 207 3.31 -0.47 -12.20
CA TYR A 207 2.76 0.89 -12.33
C TYR A 207 3.79 1.86 -12.93
N ASP A 208 4.97 1.91 -12.36
CA ASP A 208 6.04 2.78 -12.85
C ASP A 208 6.60 2.33 -14.20
N ILE A 209 6.70 1.02 -14.44
CA ILE A 209 7.12 0.47 -15.74
C ILE A 209 6.13 0.88 -16.82
N ALA A 210 4.83 0.79 -16.59
CA ALA A 210 3.79 1.19 -17.53
C ALA A 210 3.90 2.70 -17.86
N LEU A 211 4.13 3.55 -16.85
CA LEU A 211 4.34 5.00 -17.07
C LEU A 211 5.60 5.28 -17.89
N ALA A 212 6.71 4.61 -17.58
CA ALA A 212 7.96 4.78 -18.31
C ALA A 212 7.86 4.32 -19.77
N ALA A 213 7.02 3.30 -20.02
CA ALA A 213 6.81 2.70 -21.35
C ALA A 213 5.68 3.39 -22.15
N ASP A 214 5.26 4.61 -21.81
CA ASP A 214 4.22 5.32 -22.55
C ASP A 214 4.62 5.54 -24.02
N GLY A 215 3.90 4.88 -24.93
CA GLY A 215 4.19 4.87 -26.37
C GLY A 215 5.29 3.89 -26.78
N VAL A 216 5.67 2.96 -25.91
CA VAL A 216 6.70 1.93 -26.18
C VAL A 216 6.10 0.55 -25.93
N ASP A 217 6.15 -0.34 -26.91
CA ASP A 217 5.75 -1.72 -26.74
C ASP A 217 6.84 -2.53 -26.02
N ILE A 218 6.52 -2.99 -24.82
CA ILE A 218 7.41 -3.82 -23.98
C ILE A 218 6.89 -5.26 -23.81
N VAL A 219 5.78 -5.60 -24.49
CA VAL A 219 5.06 -6.86 -24.29
C VAL A 219 5.57 -7.93 -25.24
N GLY A 220 5.94 -9.06 -24.70
CA GLY A 220 6.42 -10.19 -25.52
C GLY A 220 5.31 -10.87 -26.30
N THR A 221 5.62 -11.38 -27.50
CA THR A 221 4.71 -12.02 -28.45
C THR A 221 3.79 -13.09 -27.85
N VAL A 222 4.22 -13.78 -26.80
CA VAL A 222 3.44 -14.81 -26.12
C VAL A 222 2.17 -14.27 -25.43
N TYR A 223 2.14 -12.98 -25.13
CA TYR A 223 1.03 -12.32 -24.42
C TYR A 223 0.00 -11.69 -25.38
N ASP A 224 0.45 -10.98 -26.41
CA ASP A 224 -0.42 -10.19 -27.30
C ASP A 224 -0.32 -10.54 -28.80
N GLY A 225 0.70 -11.30 -29.20
CA GLY A 225 0.82 -11.86 -30.56
C GLY A 225 1.78 -11.12 -31.48
N ASP A 226 2.29 -9.96 -31.11
CA ASP A 226 3.34 -9.23 -31.86
C ASP A 226 4.62 -9.03 -31.02
N PRO A 227 5.76 -8.76 -31.65
CA PRO A 227 7.01 -8.58 -30.94
C PRO A 227 7.08 -7.20 -30.27
N PRO A 228 7.76 -7.08 -29.11
CA PRO A 228 8.02 -5.78 -28.51
C PRO A 228 8.91 -4.91 -29.38
N ASP A 229 8.93 -3.62 -29.10
CA ASP A 229 9.85 -2.68 -29.76
C ASP A 229 11.30 -3.12 -29.61
N PRO A 230 12.10 -3.18 -30.69
CA PRO A 230 13.50 -3.61 -30.62
C PRO A 230 14.36 -2.81 -29.64
N ASP A 231 14.07 -1.51 -29.52
CA ASP A 231 14.81 -0.56 -28.69
C ASP A 231 13.97 -0.10 -27.47
N ALA A 232 13.08 -0.97 -26.99
CA ALA A 232 12.17 -0.64 -25.89
C ALA A 232 12.89 -0.04 -24.67
N GLN A 233 13.99 -0.66 -24.23
CA GLN A 233 14.77 -0.19 -23.09
C GLN A 233 15.27 1.26 -23.25
N GLN A 234 15.71 1.64 -24.44
CA GLN A 234 16.27 2.97 -24.72
C GLN A 234 15.19 4.05 -24.86
N LYS A 235 13.95 3.64 -25.10
CA LYS A 235 12.81 4.54 -25.27
C LYS A 235 12.10 4.88 -23.97
N LEU A 236 12.43 4.21 -22.85
CA LEU A 236 11.78 4.45 -21.56
C LEU A 236 11.98 5.88 -21.07
N ASP A 237 10.91 6.51 -20.62
CA ASP A 237 10.92 7.85 -20.04
C ASP A 237 10.74 7.79 -18.51
N TYR A 238 11.84 7.73 -17.79
CA TYR A 238 11.84 7.67 -16.31
C TYR A 238 11.34 8.96 -15.64
N SER A 239 11.20 10.07 -16.37
CA SER A 239 10.63 11.29 -15.79
C SER A 239 9.15 11.14 -15.42
N ARG A 240 8.45 10.17 -16.02
CA ARG A 240 7.02 9.89 -15.79
C ARG A 240 6.75 9.04 -14.58
N THR A 241 7.72 8.27 -14.08
CA THR A 241 7.55 7.33 -12.97
C THR A 241 7.41 8.04 -11.62
N PHE A 242 6.80 7.37 -10.67
CA PHE A 242 6.69 7.88 -9.30
C PHE A 242 7.97 7.62 -8.49
N ALA A 243 8.38 6.36 -8.39
CA ALA A 243 9.42 5.93 -7.47
C ALA A 243 10.77 5.62 -8.14
N PHE A 244 10.76 5.05 -9.36
CA PHE A 244 11.94 4.38 -9.91
C PHE A 244 12.51 5.04 -11.16
N LYS A 245 13.82 4.91 -11.34
CA LYS A 245 14.57 5.38 -12.52
C LYS A 245 15.66 4.39 -12.90
N ASP A 246 16.14 4.50 -14.13
CA ASP A 246 17.32 3.78 -14.65
C ASP A 246 17.21 2.24 -14.54
N PHE A 247 16.01 1.70 -14.35
CA PHE A 247 15.79 0.27 -14.27
C PHE A 247 15.90 -0.40 -15.66
N LYS A 248 16.23 -1.69 -15.64
CA LYS A 248 16.33 -2.53 -16.84
C LYS A 248 15.18 -3.50 -16.91
N LEU A 249 14.47 -3.50 -18.04
CA LEU A 249 13.38 -4.44 -18.27
C LEU A 249 13.88 -5.88 -18.36
N ARG A 250 13.07 -6.82 -17.88
CA ARG A 250 13.21 -8.24 -18.09
C ARG A 250 12.28 -8.67 -19.23
N MET A 251 12.85 -8.69 -20.45
CA MET A 251 12.08 -8.96 -21.68
C MET A 251 11.77 -10.45 -21.90
N ASN A 252 12.46 -11.35 -21.19
CA ASN A 252 12.19 -12.77 -21.28
C ASN A 252 10.84 -13.09 -20.61
N PRO A 253 9.84 -13.63 -21.32
CA PRO A 253 8.52 -13.93 -20.76
C PRO A 253 8.53 -15.09 -19.76
N TYR A 254 9.63 -15.85 -19.67
CA TYR A 254 9.80 -16.94 -18.72
C TYR A 254 10.51 -16.53 -17.43
N GLU A 255 10.95 -15.27 -17.32
CA GLU A 255 11.38 -14.66 -16.06
C GLU A 255 10.17 -14.12 -15.32
N TYR A 256 10.13 -14.27 -13.99
CA TYR A 256 9.00 -13.87 -13.17
C TYR A 256 8.97 -12.37 -12.90
N GLU A 257 10.15 -11.75 -12.80
CA GLU A 257 10.30 -10.32 -12.56
C GLU A 257 10.08 -9.51 -13.84
N TYR A 258 9.56 -8.29 -13.69
CA TYR A 258 9.33 -7.35 -14.81
C TYR A 258 10.57 -6.54 -15.16
N SER A 259 11.39 -6.27 -14.17
CA SER A 259 12.60 -5.45 -14.30
C SER A 259 13.65 -5.83 -13.25
N ASP A 260 14.71 -5.06 -13.18
CA ASP A 260 15.69 -5.18 -12.10
C ASP A 260 15.42 -4.23 -10.93
N ILE A 261 14.23 -3.65 -10.83
CA ILE A 261 13.77 -2.90 -9.65
C ILE A 261 13.75 -3.84 -8.43
N ASP A 262 13.08 -4.98 -8.59
CA ASP A 262 12.99 -5.97 -7.51
C ASP A 262 14.34 -6.66 -7.26
N ASN A 263 14.60 -6.91 -5.99
CA ASN A 263 15.67 -7.80 -5.57
C ASN A 263 15.14 -9.22 -5.50
N GLN A 264 15.60 -10.05 -6.43
CA GLN A 264 15.18 -11.47 -6.48
C GLN A 264 15.36 -12.16 -5.13
N PRO A 265 14.35 -12.86 -4.61
CA PRO A 265 14.40 -13.52 -3.30
C PRO A 265 15.64 -14.42 -3.14
N GLY A 266 16.01 -15.17 -4.16
CA GLY A 266 17.20 -16.04 -4.16
C GLY A 266 18.53 -15.30 -4.10
N ALA A 267 18.59 -14.04 -4.57
CA ALA A 267 19.81 -13.23 -4.53
C ALA A 267 20.02 -12.50 -3.19
N ARG A 268 18.94 -12.37 -2.38
CA ARG A 268 18.99 -11.67 -1.09
C ARG A 268 19.75 -12.45 -0.01
N GLY A 269 19.78 -13.78 -0.10
CA GLY A 269 20.43 -14.62 0.91
C GLY A 269 19.73 -14.60 2.29
N LEU A 270 18.45 -14.15 2.31
CA LEU A 270 17.62 -14.09 3.51
C LEU A 270 16.63 -15.25 3.56
N SER A 271 16.13 -15.51 4.75
CA SER A 271 15.08 -16.50 5.05
C SER A 271 14.08 -15.90 6.03
N GLN A 272 12.94 -16.53 6.22
CA GLN A 272 11.91 -16.09 7.15
C GLN A 272 12.45 -15.73 8.56
N ASN A 273 13.51 -16.40 9.02
CA ASN A 273 14.05 -16.20 10.36
C ASN A 273 14.99 -15.01 10.48
N ASN A 274 15.50 -14.47 9.37
CA ASN A 274 16.48 -13.37 9.37
C ASN A 274 16.15 -12.24 8.40
N ASP A 275 14.98 -12.28 7.77
CA ASP A 275 14.48 -11.18 6.94
C ASP A 275 13.73 -10.18 7.81
N TYR A 276 14.31 -9.00 7.98
CA TYR A 276 13.75 -7.89 8.73
C TYR A 276 14.08 -6.58 8.02
N PHE A 277 13.16 -5.63 8.09
CA PHE A 277 13.43 -4.25 7.69
C PHE A 277 13.21 -3.30 8.86
N THR A 278 13.91 -2.17 8.84
CA THR A 278 13.87 -1.16 9.90
C THR A 278 13.18 0.09 9.39
N LEU A 279 12.22 0.59 10.14
CA LEU A 279 11.56 1.86 9.87
C LEU A 279 12.48 3.03 10.26
N PHE A 280 12.49 4.07 9.43
CA PHE A 280 13.13 5.33 9.79
C PHE A 280 12.38 6.02 10.93
N GLU A 281 13.12 6.68 11.81
CA GLU A 281 12.58 7.47 12.89
C GLU A 281 12.45 8.93 12.43
N PHE A 282 11.22 9.32 12.12
CA PHE A 282 10.89 10.70 11.75
C PHE A 282 10.45 11.51 12.95
N SER A 283 10.55 12.83 12.85
CA SER A 283 10.05 13.71 13.88
C SER A 283 8.52 13.84 13.79
N ALA A 284 7.82 13.45 14.86
CA ALA A 284 6.38 13.65 14.96
C ALA A 284 6.00 15.15 14.91
N LYS A 285 6.91 16.05 15.30
CA LYS A 285 6.68 17.49 15.35
C LYS A 285 6.97 18.21 14.04
N TRP A 286 8.03 17.79 13.32
CA TRP A 286 8.53 18.49 12.14
C TRP A 286 8.22 17.75 10.84
N ASP A 287 8.17 16.42 10.89
CA ASP A 287 7.92 15.54 9.75
C ASP A 287 6.61 14.73 9.96
N PRO A 288 5.44 15.40 10.05
CA PRO A 288 4.19 14.72 10.45
C PRO A 288 3.77 13.61 9.49
N ILE A 289 3.95 13.79 8.19
CA ILE A 289 3.52 12.81 7.17
C ILE A 289 4.30 11.50 7.32
N PRO A 290 5.63 11.46 7.21
CA PRO A 290 6.39 10.22 7.38
C PRO A 290 6.16 9.57 8.75
N THR A 291 6.09 10.36 9.83
CA THR A 291 5.83 9.85 11.18
C THR A 291 4.47 9.16 11.26
N MET A 292 3.43 9.72 10.67
CA MET A 292 2.08 9.12 10.67
C MET A 292 2.10 7.76 9.95
N LEU A 293 2.79 7.66 8.82
CA LEU A 293 2.87 6.44 8.03
C LEU A 293 3.69 5.34 8.71
N THR A 294 4.63 5.71 9.57
CA THR A 294 5.51 4.78 10.31
C THR A 294 5.10 4.58 11.76
N GLN A 295 3.90 5.03 12.18
CA GLN A 295 3.41 4.82 13.54
C GLN A 295 3.36 3.35 13.90
N ASN A 296 4.32 2.91 14.70
CA ASN A 296 4.41 1.55 15.20
C ASN A 296 5.21 1.53 16.51
N HIS A 297 4.85 0.65 17.44
CA HIS A 297 5.66 0.44 18.64
C HIS A 297 6.90 -0.43 18.34
N ASP A 298 6.83 -1.23 17.25
CA ASP A 298 7.95 -2.01 16.75
C ASP A 298 8.57 -1.30 15.55
N ARG A 299 9.84 -0.93 15.70
CA ARG A 299 10.61 -0.30 14.62
C ARG A 299 11.20 -1.32 13.66
N ILE A 300 11.46 -2.54 14.14
CA ILE A 300 12.00 -3.65 13.34
C ILE A 300 10.83 -4.55 12.97
N ILE A 301 10.55 -4.61 11.67
CA ILE A 301 9.41 -5.34 11.12
C ILE A 301 9.90 -6.61 10.45
N LYS A 302 9.18 -7.72 10.59
CA LYS A 302 9.45 -8.94 9.82
C LYS A 302 9.38 -8.67 8.33
N GLY A 303 10.35 -9.22 7.59
CA GLY A 303 10.32 -9.24 6.13
C GLY A 303 9.31 -10.26 5.61
N PHE A 304 8.86 -10.04 4.39
CA PHE A 304 7.97 -10.92 3.65
C PHE A 304 8.19 -10.72 2.16
N MET A 305 7.90 -11.77 1.39
CA MET A 305 8.13 -11.76 -0.05
C MET A 305 6.85 -11.43 -0.83
N GLY A 306 7.01 -11.24 -2.12
CA GLY A 306 5.96 -11.06 -3.11
C GLY A 306 6.56 -11.14 -4.50
N GLN A 307 5.77 -10.90 -5.54
CA GLN A 307 6.31 -10.80 -6.90
C GLN A 307 7.28 -9.61 -7.01
N THR A 308 7.03 -8.54 -6.25
CA THR A 308 8.01 -7.48 -5.98
C THR A 308 8.22 -7.42 -4.47
N THR A 309 9.34 -7.94 -4.01
CA THR A 309 9.64 -8.12 -2.59
C THR A 309 10.22 -6.87 -1.95
N ALA A 310 11.22 -6.27 -2.60
CA ALA A 310 11.93 -5.09 -2.13
C ALA A 310 12.63 -4.41 -3.32
N TYR A 311 12.92 -3.13 -3.20
CA TYR A 311 13.43 -2.32 -4.30
C TYR A 311 14.91 -2.03 -4.14
N LYS A 312 15.70 -2.17 -5.21
CA LYS A 312 17.11 -1.75 -5.21
C LYS A 312 17.21 -0.25 -4.95
N LYS A 313 17.89 0.12 -3.87
CA LYS A 313 18.02 1.50 -3.40
C LYS A 313 18.55 2.46 -4.47
N LYS A 314 19.51 2.03 -5.28
CA LYS A 314 20.11 2.83 -6.38
C LYS A 314 19.14 3.21 -7.49
N LEU A 315 18.01 2.48 -7.65
CA LEU A 315 16.98 2.75 -8.66
C LEU A 315 15.87 3.65 -8.14
N VAL A 316 15.85 3.98 -6.85
CA VAL A 316 14.89 4.91 -6.25
C VAL A 316 15.29 6.34 -6.58
N LYS A 317 14.33 7.18 -6.98
CA LYS A 317 14.55 8.60 -7.25
C LYS A 317 14.93 9.36 -5.98
N SER A 318 15.69 10.42 -6.11
CA SER A 318 16.24 11.20 -4.97
C SER A 318 15.20 11.99 -4.19
N ASP A 319 14.04 12.26 -4.76
CA ASP A 319 12.91 12.97 -4.14
C ASP A 319 11.91 12.04 -3.44
N VAL A 320 12.14 10.72 -3.49
CA VAL A 320 11.35 9.71 -2.81
C VAL A 320 11.79 9.57 -1.36
N VAL A 321 10.83 9.57 -0.44
CA VAL A 321 11.07 9.34 0.98
C VAL A 321 11.16 7.84 1.24
N VAL A 322 12.32 7.38 1.71
CA VAL A 322 12.51 6.01 2.18
C VAL A 322 12.02 5.92 3.62
N MET A 323 11.02 5.09 3.87
CA MET A 323 10.44 4.89 5.21
C MET A 323 10.91 3.60 5.88
N GLY A 324 11.41 2.63 5.11
CA GLY A 324 11.94 1.37 5.65
C GLY A 324 12.97 0.73 4.74
N GLU A 325 14.07 0.24 5.35
CA GLU A 325 15.19 -0.41 4.68
C GLU A 325 15.42 -1.83 5.23
N THR A 326 15.74 -2.77 4.35
CA THR A 326 16.14 -4.13 4.77
C THR A 326 17.54 -4.10 5.39
N ASN A 327 17.66 -4.66 6.58
CA ASN A 327 18.93 -4.65 7.32
C ASN A 327 20.03 -5.46 6.59
N GLY A 328 21.17 -4.79 6.35
CA GLY A 328 22.36 -5.42 5.76
C GLY A 328 22.33 -5.59 4.23
N LEU A 329 21.31 -5.12 3.55
CA LEU A 329 21.19 -5.13 2.08
C LEU A 329 21.04 -3.72 1.51
N ASP A 330 21.48 -3.52 0.26
CA ASP A 330 21.26 -2.25 -0.48
C ASP A 330 19.89 -2.26 -1.15
N GLU A 331 18.85 -2.39 -0.31
CA GLU A 331 17.45 -2.41 -0.73
C GLU A 331 16.54 -1.68 0.25
N VAL A 332 15.42 -1.20 -0.26
CA VAL A 332 14.37 -0.51 0.49
C VAL A 332 13.03 -1.21 0.28
N LYS A 333 12.18 -1.20 1.30
CA LYS A 333 10.92 -1.95 1.28
C LYS A 333 9.69 -1.07 1.38
N TYR A 334 9.81 0.15 1.89
CA TYR A 334 8.69 1.03 2.16
C TYR A 334 9.03 2.46 1.73
N LEU A 335 8.30 2.97 0.73
CA LEU A 335 8.56 4.24 0.05
C LEU A 335 7.33 5.14 0.09
N HIS A 336 7.57 6.45 0.12
CA HIS A 336 6.51 7.45 0.05
C HIS A 336 6.93 8.63 -0.84
N GLY A 337 5.96 9.22 -1.54
CA GLY A 337 6.20 10.41 -2.34
C GLY A 337 4.96 11.27 -2.53
N ILE A 338 5.20 12.43 -3.12
CA ILE A 338 4.18 13.43 -3.47
C ILE A 338 4.09 13.50 -4.99
N PHE A 339 2.88 13.54 -5.52
CA PHE A 339 2.65 13.83 -6.94
C PHE A 339 1.50 14.82 -7.07
N GLY A 340 1.80 16.03 -7.59
CA GLY A 340 0.82 17.11 -7.65
C GLY A 340 0.32 17.51 -6.26
N LYS A 341 -0.98 17.30 -5.99
CA LYS A 341 -1.63 17.61 -4.70
C LYS A 341 -1.80 16.39 -3.81
N GLY A 342 -1.57 15.19 -4.33
CA GLY A 342 -1.79 13.92 -3.64
C GLY A 342 -0.50 13.22 -3.25
N PHE A 343 -0.67 12.01 -2.74
CA PHE A 343 0.39 11.22 -2.14
C PHE A 343 0.34 9.79 -2.67
N TRP A 344 1.49 9.13 -2.66
CA TRP A 344 1.58 7.72 -2.96
C TRP A 344 2.52 7.02 -1.98
N THR A 345 2.25 5.75 -1.72
CA THR A 345 3.08 4.88 -0.89
C THR A 345 3.22 3.53 -1.56
N PHE A 346 4.44 3.04 -1.69
CA PHE A 346 4.77 1.70 -2.19
C PHE A 346 5.33 0.85 -1.06
N TYR A 347 4.73 -0.32 -0.85
CA TYR A 347 5.11 -1.27 0.17
C TYR A 347 5.45 -2.61 -0.48
N GLY A 348 6.74 -2.98 -0.52
CA GLY A 348 7.21 -4.20 -1.17
C GLY A 348 6.75 -5.46 -0.43
N GLY A 349 6.42 -6.50 -1.19
CA GLY A 349 5.94 -7.77 -0.68
C GLY A 349 4.43 -7.92 -0.71
N HIS A 350 3.95 -9.13 -0.41
CA HIS A 350 2.56 -9.53 -0.57
C HIS A 350 1.77 -9.46 0.73
N ASP A 351 2.14 -10.25 1.74
CA ASP A 351 1.45 -10.35 3.03
C ASP A 351 2.43 -10.27 4.19
N PRO A 352 2.26 -9.31 5.12
CA PRO A 352 3.17 -9.12 6.25
C PRO A 352 3.32 -10.29 7.22
N GLU A 353 2.37 -11.22 7.27
CA GLU A 353 2.41 -12.38 8.17
C GLU A 353 2.55 -13.73 7.44
N ASP A 354 2.48 -13.71 6.12
CA ASP A 354 2.83 -14.84 5.27
C ASP A 354 4.14 -14.57 4.51
N TYR A 355 5.22 -15.21 4.96
CA TYR A 355 6.56 -14.92 4.42
C TYR A 355 6.68 -15.17 2.92
N GLN A 356 6.08 -16.24 2.42
CA GLN A 356 6.16 -16.64 1.00
C GLN A 356 4.80 -17.12 0.50
N HIS A 357 3.91 -16.20 0.28
CA HIS A 357 2.58 -16.49 -0.21
C HIS A 357 2.61 -17.20 -1.58
N ARG A 358 1.81 -18.27 -1.72
CA ARG A 358 1.73 -19.07 -2.95
C ARG A 358 0.32 -19.10 -3.47
N VAL A 359 0.20 -19.25 -4.78
CA VAL A 359 -1.11 -19.43 -5.44
C VAL A 359 -1.86 -20.62 -4.86
N GLY A 360 -3.05 -20.38 -4.30
CA GLY A 360 -3.94 -21.40 -3.76
C GLY A 360 -3.69 -21.77 -2.30
N GLU A 361 -2.87 -21.02 -1.57
CA GLU A 361 -2.78 -21.12 -0.11
C GLU A 361 -4.01 -20.47 0.54
N ASP A 362 -4.31 -20.91 1.77
CA ASP A 362 -5.37 -20.31 2.56
C ASP A 362 -4.98 -18.88 2.98
N PRO A 363 -5.94 -17.95 3.06
CA PRO A 363 -5.68 -16.59 3.52
C PRO A 363 -5.11 -16.55 4.94
N THR A 364 -4.28 -15.55 5.23
CA THR A 364 -3.76 -15.30 6.59
C THR A 364 -4.90 -15.09 7.58
N ASP A 365 -4.90 -15.86 8.67
CA ASP A 365 -5.85 -15.66 9.79
C ASP A 365 -5.35 -14.54 10.73
N LEU A 366 -5.88 -13.33 10.57
CA LEU A 366 -5.51 -12.17 11.39
C LEU A 366 -5.92 -12.28 12.87
N ASN A 367 -6.75 -13.25 13.25
CA ASN A 367 -6.98 -13.54 14.66
C ASN A 367 -5.72 -14.08 15.36
N LEU A 368 -4.81 -14.68 14.60
CA LEU A 368 -3.50 -15.13 15.11
C LEU A 368 -2.48 -13.99 15.16
N HIS A 369 -2.75 -12.86 14.48
CA HIS A 369 -1.84 -11.72 14.31
C HIS A 369 -2.47 -10.36 14.66
N PRO A 370 -3.24 -10.23 15.76
CA PRO A 370 -4.02 -9.02 16.08
C PRO A 370 -3.14 -7.77 16.29
N ASN A 371 -1.84 -7.98 16.56
CA ASN A 371 -0.87 -6.93 16.83
C ASN A 371 0.23 -6.85 15.75
N SER A 372 -0.01 -7.39 14.55
CA SER A 372 0.95 -7.37 13.46
C SER A 372 1.45 -5.96 13.15
N ALA A 373 2.77 -5.79 13.25
CA ALA A 373 3.42 -4.53 12.95
C ALA A 373 3.35 -4.20 11.44
N GLY A 374 3.49 -5.21 10.57
CA GLY A 374 3.42 -5.03 9.13
C GLY A 374 2.04 -4.60 8.65
N TYR A 375 0.97 -5.23 9.17
CA TYR A 375 -0.40 -4.83 8.86
C TYR A 375 -0.78 -3.44 9.43
N ARG A 376 -0.19 -3.04 10.56
CA ARG A 376 -0.37 -1.68 11.08
C ARG A 376 0.12 -0.60 10.13
N LEU A 377 1.20 -0.84 9.38
CA LEU A 377 1.67 0.12 8.36
C LEU A 377 0.61 0.35 7.27
N ILE A 378 -0.13 -0.69 6.89
CA ILE A 378 -1.27 -0.56 5.97
C ILE A 378 -2.34 0.34 6.59
N LEU A 379 -2.74 0.08 7.84
CA LEU A 379 -3.78 0.86 8.54
C LEU A 379 -3.35 2.30 8.83
N ASN A 380 -2.06 2.56 9.03
CA ASN A 380 -1.52 3.93 9.09
C ASN A 380 -1.82 4.69 7.78
N ASN A 381 -1.65 4.04 6.63
CA ASN A 381 -1.96 4.64 5.34
C ASN A 381 -3.46 4.89 5.16
N ILE A 382 -4.32 4.00 5.66
CA ILE A 382 -5.79 4.17 5.61
C ILE A 382 -6.25 5.39 6.42
N LEU A 383 -5.70 5.61 7.63
CA LEU A 383 -6.08 6.74 8.47
C LEU A 383 -5.41 8.06 8.05
N PHE A 384 -4.34 8.00 7.25
CA PHE A 384 -3.59 9.20 6.86
C PHE A 384 -4.46 10.28 6.19
N PRO A 385 -5.36 10.00 5.22
CA PRO A 385 -6.21 11.01 4.59
C PRO A 385 -7.22 11.67 5.55
N ALA A 386 -7.53 11.03 6.68
CA ALA A 386 -8.41 11.58 7.71
C ALA A 386 -7.77 12.71 8.52
N ALA A 387 -6.43 12.86 8.44
CA ALA A 387 -5.67 13.79 9.26
C ALA A 387 -5.87 15.23 8.81
N LYS A 388 -6.12 16.11 9.79
CA LYS A 388 -6.12 17.56 9.58
C LYS A 388 -4.74 18.03 9.15
N LYS A 389 -4.67 18.80 8.06
CA LYS A 389 -3.40 19.42 7.65
C LYS A 389 -2.86 20.33 8.74
N LYS A 390 -1.67 20.01 9.26
CA LYS A 390 -0.93 20.93 10.15
C LYS A 390 -0.53 22.18 9.38
N LYS A 391 -0.71 23.34 10.02
CA LYS A 391 -0.05 24.56 9.55
C LYS A 391 1.46 24.35 9.71
N GLN A 392 2.21 24.57 8.62
CA GLN A 392 3.68 24.58 8.71
C GLN A 392 4.07 25.63 9.79
N LYS A 393 4.83 25.18 10.77
CA LYS A 393 5.46 26.09 11.73
C LYS A 393 6.61 26.77 10.98
N THR A 394 6.43 28.03 10.65
CA THR A 394 7.50 28.91 10.13
C THR A 394 8.47 29.27 11.25
#